data_edf7dded8cd589eb7f12a1bfcd22f127
#
_entry.id   edf7dded8cd589eb7f12a1bfcd22f127
#
_cell.length_a   1.000
_cell.length_b   1.000
_cell.length_c   1.000
_cell.angle_alpha   90.00
_cell.angle_beta   90.00
_cell.angle_gamma   90.00
#
_symmetry.space_group_name_H-M   'P 1'
#
loop_
_entity.id
_entity.type
_entity.pdbx_description
1 polymer ?
#
loop_
_entity_poly.entity_id
_entity_poly.type
_entity_poly.pdbx_seq_one_letter_code
_entity_poly.pdbx_strand_id
1 'polypeptide(L)'
;VGIGEAPVRDADHLSDYPFDTTTINELVDAEAAGDICGNFFTITGELCDTTLKNRIISIDIRDLPEHKRVIGVGGGEKKVRSILGALNGHYLHALITDVQTAEKVLELADNNTL
;
A
#
# COMPACT_ATOMS: atom_id res chain seq x y z
N VAL A 1 -7.13 -2.85 -9.94
CA VAL A 1 -6.37 -3.51 -8.87
C VAL A 1 -6.92 -3.11 -7.50
N GLY A 2 -6.89 -4.03 -6.56
CA GLY A 2 -7.18 -3.72 -5.17
C GLY A 2 -5.97 -3.09 -4.49
N ILE A 3 -6.24 -2.21 -3.53
CA ILE A 3 -5.20 -1.62 -2.70
C ILE A 3 -5.31 -2.27 -1.32
N GLY A 4 -4.28 -3.00 -0.92
CA GLY A 4 -4.21 -3.69 0.36
C GLY A 4 -3.58 -2.86 1.45
N GLU A 5 -3.88 -3.20 2.71
CA GLU A 5 -3.21 -2.61 3.87
C GLU A 5 -1.96 -3.40 4.23
N ALA A 6 -1.05 -2.77 4.95
CA ALA A 6 0.16 -3.40 5.45
C ALA A 6 0.10 -3.58 6.97
N PRO A 7 0.87 -4.54 7.52
CA PRO A 7 0.95 -4.71 8.98
C PRO A 7 1.47 -3.45 9.67
N VAL A 8 0.90 -3.15 10.83
CA VAL A 8 1.34 -2.06 11.71
C VAL A 8 1.84 -2.68 13.01
N ARG A 9 2.96 -2.16 13.55
CA ARG A 9 3.50 -2.64 14.82
C ARG A 9 2.45 -2.49 15.93
N ASP A 10 2.38 -3.50 16.79
CA ASP A 10 1.47 -3.55 17.95
C ASP A 10 -0.03 -3.55 17.58
N ALA A 11 -0.37 -3.85 16.34
CA ALA A 11 -1.76 -4.02 15.95
C ALA A 11 -2.30 -5.38 16.38
N ASP A 12 -3.52 -5.41 16.90
CA ASP A 12 -4.15 -6.63 17.44
C ASP A 12 -4.43 -7.69 16.36
N HIS A 13 -4.45 -7.29 15.11
CA HIS A 13 -4.83 -8.14 13.97
C HIS A 13 -3.63 -8.64 13.15
N LEU A 14 -2.41 -8.58 13.67
CA LEU A 14 -1.22 -9.08 12.94
C LEU A 14 -1.32 -10.55 12.59
N SER A 15 -2.03 -11.34 13.40
CA SER A 15 -2.28 -12.76 13.15
C SER A 15 -3.17 -13.01 11.93
N ASP A 16 -3.88 -12.02 11.44
CA ASP A 16 -4.75 -12.15 10.27
C ASP A 16 -3.96 -12.14 8.95
N TYR A 17 -2.69 -11.74 8.98
CA TYR A 17 -1.85 -11.75 7.80
C TYR A 17 -1.33 -13.16 7.52
N PRO A 18 -1.31 -13.58 6.24
CA PRO A 18 -0.85 -14.92 5.85
C PRO A 18 0.69 -15.03 5.81
N PHE A 19 1.37 -14.30 6.66
CA PHE A 19 2.83 -14.24 6.70
C PHE A 19 3.34 -14.69 8.07
N ASP A 20 4.55 -15.22 8.08
CA ASP A 20 5.24 -15.53 9.34
C ASP A 20 5.68 -14.25 10.05
N THR A 21 6.03 -14.37 11.31
CA THR A 21 6.45 -13.24 12.16
C THR A 21 7.65 -12.51 11.58
N THR A 22 8.60 -13.22 11.01
CA THR A 22 9.78 -12.61 10.39
C THR A 22 9.40 -11.71 9.23
N THR A 23 8.52 -12.17 8.35
CA THR A 23 8.03 -11.38 7.21
C THR A 23 7.24 -10.16 7.67
N ILE A 24 6.37 -10.33 8.66
CA ILE A 24 5.62 -9.20 9.24
C ILE A 24 6.58 -8.15 9.80
N ASN A 25 7.59 -8.57 10.54
CA ASN A 25 8.58 -7.65 11.10
C ASN A 25 9.38 -6.92 10.00
N GLU A 26 9.75 -7.61 8.93
CA GLU A 26 10.41 -6.96 7.78
C GLU A 26 9.54 -5.86 7.17
N LEU A 27 8.25 -6.12 6.98
CA LEU A 27 7.32 -5.14 6.42
C LEU A 27 7.12 -3.95 7.36
N VAL A 28 6.99 -4.20 8.65
CA VAL A 28 6.87 -3.14 9.66
C VAL A 28 8.14 -2.29 9.70
N ASP A 29 9.31 -2.91 9.70
CA ASP A 29 10.59 -2.20 9.74
C ASP A 29 10.85 -1.40 8.45
N ALA A 30 10.35 -1.88 7.32
CA ALA A 30 10.41 -1.17 6.05
C ALA A 30 9.35 -0.07 5.92
N GLU A 31 8.52 0.13 6.94
CA GLU A 31 7.45 1.13 6.97
C GLU A 31 6.43 0.96 5.86
N ALA A 32 6.10 -0.30 5.53
CA ALA A 32 5.09 -0.60 4.53
C ALA A 32 3.76 0.07 4.90
N ALA A 33 3.17 0.79 3.95
CA ALA A 33 1.86 1.43 4.11
C ALA A 33 0.74 0.64 3.46
N GLY A 34 1.05 -0.14 2.43
CA GLY A 34 0.08 -0.95 1.71
C GLY A 34 0.74 -1.77 0.62
N ASP A 35 -0.10 -2.47 -0.15
CA ASP A 35 0.35 -3.27 -1.28
C ASP A 35 -0.60 -3.19 -2.47
N ILE A 36 -0.05 -3.48 -3.65
CA ILE A 36 -0.80 -3.75 -4.87
C ILE A 36 -0.20 -5.01 -5.48
N CYS A 37 -1.03 -6.03 -5.69
CA CYS A 37 -0.60 -7.31 -6.23
C CYS A 37 0.58 -7.95 -5.46
N GLY A 38 0.63 -7.78 -4.16
CA GLY A 38 1.71 -8.30 -3.32
C GLY A 38 2.99 -7.48 -3.31
N ASN A 39 3.01 -6.33 -3.99
CA ASN A 39 4.14 -5.41 -3.96
C ASN A 39 3.89 -4.35 -2.88
N PHE A 40 4.64 -4.41 -1.80
CA PHE A 40 4.50 -3.47 -0.69
C PHE A 40 5.27 -2.17 -0.93
N PHE A 41 4.69 -1.07 -0.50
CA PHE A 41 5.25 0.26 -0.64
C PHE A 41 5.04 1.09 0.63
N THR A 42 5.87 2.11 0.80
CA THR A 42 5.77 3.07 1.89
C THR A 42 4.72 4.15 1.60
N ILE A 43 4.42 4.98 2.57
CA ILE A 43 3.48 6.11 2.38
C ILE A 43 3.98 7.12 1.35
N THR A 44 5.29 7.21 1.13
CA THR A 44 5.88 8.07 0.09
C THR A 44 5.92 7.40 -1.28
N GLY A 45 5.48 6.15 -1.37
CA GLY A 45 5.40 5.41 -2.62
C GLY A 45 6.65 4.61 -2.98
N GLU A 46 7.66 4.55 -2.12
CA GLU A 46 8.85 3.75 -2.36
C GLU A 46 8.56 2.27 -2.12
N LEU A 47 9.12 1.39 -2.95
CA LEU A 47 8.98 -0.04 -2.76
C LEU A 47 9.75 -0.51 -1.53
N CYS A 48 9.11 -1.39 -0.75
CA CYS A 48 9.75 -2.02 0.40
C CYS A 48 10.67 -3.14 -0.07
N ASP A 49 11.93 -3.08 0.36
CA ASP A 49 12.93 -4.10 0.05
C ASP A 49 12.92 -5.15 1.17
N THR A 50 12.16 -6.23 0.97
CA THR A 50 12.06 -7.35 1.91
C THR A 50 12.27 -8.66 1.19
N THR A 51 12.50 -9.74 1.95
CA THR A 51 12.67 -11.09 1.36
C THR A 51 11.37 -11.63 0.77
N LEU A 52 10.21 -11.01 1.10
CA LEU A 52 8.91 -11.42 0.58
C LEU A 52 8.84 -11.32 -0.95
N LYS A 53 9.50 -10.34 -1.56
CA LYS A 53 9.53 -10.16 -3.02
C LYS A 53 10.09 -11.39 -3.76
N ASN A 54 10.93 -12.18 -3.10
CA ASN A 54 11.51 -13.38 -3.67
C ASN A 54 10.59 -14.61 -3.55
N ARG A 55 9.48 -14.48 -2.83
CA ARG A 55 8.54 -15.58 -2.55
C ARG A 55 7.15 -15.34 -3.15
N ILE A 56 6.94 -14.22 -3.83
CA ILE A 56 5.67 -13.87 -4.47
C ILE A 56 5.86 -13.90 -5.98
N ILE A 57 4.93 -14.59 -6.65
CA ILE A 57 4.82 -14.56 -8.11
C ILE A 57 3.70 -13.58 -8.44
N SER A 58 4.08 -12.41 -8.94
CA SER A 58 3.12 -11.36 -9.29
C SER A 58 3.71 -10.44 -10.35
N ILE A 59 2.86 -9.58 -10.91
CA ILE A 59 3.33 -8.50 -11.77
C ILE A 59 4.18 -7.52 -10.94
N ASP A 60 5.26 -7.02 -11.51
CA ASP A 60 6.05 -5.96 -10.90
C ASP A 60 5.25 -4.66 -10.96
N ILE A 61 5.00 -4.05 -9.79
CA ILE A 61 4.20 -2.84 -9.68
C ILE A 61 4.78 -1.68 -10.51
N ARG A 62 6.10 -1.67 -10.72
CA ARG A 62 6.78 -0.62 -11.50
C ARG A 62 6.39 -0.67 -12.98
N ASP A 63 5.96 -1.83 -13.46
CA ASP A 63 5.51 -2.02 -14.83
C ASP A 63 4.04 -1.62 -15.02
N LEU A 64 3.26 -1.54 -13.94
CA LEU A 64 1.83 -1.23 -14.02
C LEU A 64 1.55 0.13 -14.70
N PRO A 65 2.23 1.23 -14.37
CA PRO A 65 1.95 2.53 -14.98
C PRO A 65 2.18 2.59 -16.49
N GLU A 66 2.96 1.65 -17.04
CA GLU A 66 3.21 1.53 -18.48
C GLU A 66 2.00 0.97 -19.23
N HIS A 67 1.09 0.30 -18.53
CA HIS A 67 -0.16 -0.16 -19.11
C HIS A 67 -1.13 1.01 -19.30
N LYS A 68 -2.04 0.89 -20.25
CA LYS A 68 -2.91 2.00 -20.64
C LYS A 68 -3.78 2.55 -19.52
N ARG A 69 -4.24 1.70 -18.61
CA ARG A 69 -5.11 2.10 -17.51
C ARG A 69 -4.93 1.19 -16.32
N VAL A 70 -4.51 1.76 -15.23
CA VAL A 70 -4.47 1.07 -13.93
C VAL A 70 -5.45 1.78 -13.03
N ILE A 71 -6.53 1.09 -12.68
CA ILE A 71 -7.58 1.62 -11.81
C ILE A 71 -7.42 0.96 -10.45
N GLY A 72 -7.12 1.75 -9.43
CA GLY A 72 -7.07 1.29 -8.05
C GLY A 72 -8.43 1.38 -7.40
N VAL A 73 -8.79 0.40 -6.60
CA VAL A 73 -10.04 0.36 -5.84
C VAL A 73 -9.71 0.10 -4.38
N GLY A 74 -10.17 0.97 -3.52
CA GLY A 74 -9.99 0.83 -2.09
C GLY A 74 -10.80 1.86 -1.33
N GLY A 75 -11.19 1.55 -0.11
CA GLY A 75 -11.96 2.44 0.71
C GLY A 75 -11.95 2.01 2.18
N GLY A 76 -12.31 2.94 3.04
CA GLY A 76 -12.33 2.75 4.48
C GLY A 76 -11.12 3.34 5.17
N GLU A 77 -11.27 3.58 6.46
CA GLU A 77 -10.25 4.26 7.27
C GLU A 77 -8.91 3.53 7.27
N LYS A 78 -8.95 2.21 7.29
CA LYS A 78 -7.73 1.37 7.29
C LYS A 78 -6.94 1.45 5.98
N LYS A 79 -7.56 1.93 4.91
CA LYS A 79 -6.94 2.04 3.58
C LYS A 79 -6.31 3.41 3.30
N VAL A 80 -6.51 4.39 4.17
CA VAL A 80 -6.08 5.77 3.93
C VAL A 80 -4.59 5.87 3.65
N ARG A 81 -3.76 5.24 4.49
CA ARG A 81 -2.30 5.26 4.31
C ARG A 81 -1.86 4.50 3.05
N SER A 82 -2.50 3.36 2.79
CA SER A 82 -2.22 2.56 1.58
C SER A 82 -2.54 3.34 0.32
N ILE A 83 -3.69 4.00 0.30
CA ILE A 83 -4.13 4.80 -0.86
C ILE A 83 -3.14 5.94 -1.09
N LEU A 84 -2.74 6.66 -0.04
CA LEU A 84 -1.78 7.74 -0.18
C LEU A 84 -0.45 7.24 -0.73
N GLY A 85 0.06 6.12 -0.24
CA GLY A 85 1.29 5.51 -0.76
C GLY A 85 1.17 5.13 -2.23
N ALA A 86 0.05 4.55 -2.64
CA ALA A 86 -0.21 4.19 -4.04
C ALA A 86 -0.23 5.41 -4.96
N LEU A 87 -0.82 6.51 -4.50
CA LEU A 87 -0.86 7.77 -5.25
C LEU A 87 0.53 8.41 -5.33
N ASN A 88 1.25 8.46 -4.23
CA ASN A 88 2.60 9.03 -4.17
C ASN A 88 3.59 8.25 -5.05
N GLY A 89 3.41 6.94 -5.16
CA GLY A 89 4.24 6.09 -6.01
C GLY A 89 3.89 6.16 -7.50
N HIS A 90 2.82 6.87 -7.85
CA HIS A 90 2.32 6.96 -9.23
C HIS A 90 1.99 5.61 -9.86
N TYR A 91 1.48 4.67 -9.06
CA TYR A 91 1.15 3.32 -9.53
C TYR A 91 -0.22 3.23 -10.22
N LEU A 92 -1.05 4.25 -10.04
CA LEU A 92 -2.43 4.28 -10.52
C LEU A 92 -2.65 5.40 -11.53
N HIS A 93 -3.53 5.17 -12.51
CA HIS A 93 -4.05 6.21 -13.40
C HIS A 93 -5.37 6.79 -12.89
N ALA A 94 -6.12 5.99 -12.13
CA ALA A 94 -7.39 6.41 -11.54
C ALA A 94 -7.61 5.67 -10.21
N LEU A 95 -8.38 6.27 -9.35
CA LEU A 95 -8.76 5.71 -8.05
C LEU A 95 -10.27 5.73 -7.91
N ILE A 96 -10.83 4.62 -7.49
CA ILE A 96 -12.24 4.53 -7.08
C ILE A 96 -12.25 4.34 -5.56
N THR A 97 -12.84 5.31 -4.87
CA THR A 97 -12.97 5.29 -3.42
C THR A 97 -14.22 6.05 -2.99
N ASP A 98 -14.56 6.00 -1.71
CA ASP A 98 -15.67 6.78 -1.17
C ASP A 98 -15.22 8.18 -0.72
N VAL A 99 -16.19 9.08 -0.55
CA VAL A 99 -15.95 10.49 -0.21
C VAL A 99 -15.21 10.64 1.13
N GLN A 100 -15.60 9.89 2.13
CA GLN A 100 -14.98 9.98 3.47
C GLN A 100 -13.52 9.54 3.42
N THR A 101 -13.22 8.46 2.72
CA THR A 101 -11.85 8.01 2.54
C THR A 101 -11.03 9.04 1.76
N ALA A 102 -11.58 9.59 0.68
CA ALA A 102 -10.92 10.61 -0.12
C ALA A 102 -10.55 11.84 0.72
N GLU A 103 -11.47 12.31 1.55
CA GLU A 103 -11.22 13.44 2.46
C GLU A 103 -10.06 13.16 3.40
N LYS A 104 -10.02 11.98 4.02
CA LYS A 104 -8.95 11.58 4.93
C LYS A 104 -7.61 11.43 4.23
N VAL A 105 -7.60 10.92 3.00
CA VAL A 105 -6.39 10.84 2.19
C VAL A 105 -5.82 12.23 1.92
N LEU A 106 -6.68 13.18 1.55
CA LEU A 106 -6.27 14.57 1.31
C LEU A 106 -5.72 15.24 2.58
N GLU A 107 -6.38 15.05 3.71
CA GLU A 107 -5.91 15.58 5.00
C GLU A 107 -4.52 15.00 5.34
N LEU A 108 -4.35 13.70 5.17
CA LEU A 108 -3.07 13.05 5.45
C LEU A 108 -1.97 13.54 4.49
N ALA A 109 -2.30 13.73 3.22
CA ALA A 109 -1.38 14.26 2.22
C ALA A 109 -0.90 15.67 2.60
N ASP A 110 -1.81 16.54 3.01
CA ASP A 110 -1.48 17.91 3.43
C ASP A 110 -0.55 17.91 4.64
N ASN A 111 -0.75 16.99 5.58
CA ASN A 111 0.08 16.88 6.77
C ASN A 111 1.47 16.29 6.50
N ASN A 112 1.65 15.57 5.39
CA ASN A 112 2.92 14.91 5.02
C ASN A 112 3.69 15.60 3.91
N THR A 113 3.23 16.73 3.39
CA THR A 113 3.90 17.48 2.32
C THR A 113 4.87 18.53 2.84
N LEU A 114 5.06 18.57 4.14
CA LEU A 114 6.01 19.50 4.77
C LEU A 114 7.42 18.87 4.83
#